data_61e70f33c27727123ffe5fc7c14e5ef3
#
_entry.id   61e70f33c27727123ffe5fc7c14e5ef3
#
_cell.length_a   1.000
_cell.length_b   1.000
_cell.length_c   1.000
_cell.angle_alpha   90.00
_cell.angle_beta   90.00
_cell.angle_gamma   90.00
#
_symmetry.space_group_name_H-M   'P 1'
#
loop_
_entity.id
_entity.type
_entity.pdbx_description
1 polymer ?
#
loop_
_entity_poly.entity_id
_entity_poly.type
_entity_poly.pdbx_seq_one_letter_code
_entity_poly.pdbx_strand_id
1 'polypeptide(L)'
;EKTNYGLELGLFNDFNLQVDYFTEHRSNIYMSRDYIPSTMGLTTTISSNLGEVKSNGVDLSIDYNKAFGNGLIISGRGNFTYATNEVLINGEPDYTYDYLSRIGHPVNQSWGLIAERLFIDQADIENSPEQFNGFSSSSNAYMPGDIKYTDINQDGVVNELDRVPIGKPTVPEIVYGFGVSASYKGYDFSVFMQGVARTSFFINPNDISPFVNERNALDVIADNHWSINNPDPNAFWPRLSTYSIANNEQQSTWWQRDGDFLRLKNIEVGYTFPDRSSGLFTGLNTRIYFTGLNLLTFSK
;
A
#
# COMPACT_ATOMS: atom_id res chain seq x y z
N GLU A 1 -12.25 -19.66 -13.53
CA GLU A 1 -11.87 -19.66 -14.95
C GLU A 1 -10.87 -18.54 -15.21
N LYS A 2 -9.81 -18.82 -15.98
CA LYS A 2 -8.79 -17.83 -16.35
C LYS A 2 -8.54 -17.90 -17.85
N THR A 3 -8.49 -16.73 -18.49
CA THR A 3 -8.17 -16.59 -19.92
C THR A 3 -7.04 -15.59 -20.07
N ASN A 4 -6.01 -15.97 -20.86
CA ASN A 4 -4.88 -15.11 -21.19
C ASN A 4 -4.80 -14.93 -22.72
N TYR A 5 -4.46 -13.71 -23.11
CA TYR A 5 -4.14 -13.35 -24.50
C TYR A 5 -2.74 -12.77 -24.51
N GLY A 6 -1.79 -13.50 -25.11
CA GLY A 6 -0.38 -13.11 -25.18
C GLY A 6 0.04 -12.69 -26.58
N LEU A 7 0.92 -11.69 -26.63
CA LEU A 7 1.62 -11.26 -27.86
C LEU A 7 3.11 -11.19 -27.55
N GLU A 8 3.90 -11.88 -28.35
CA GLU A 8 5.36 -11.84 -28.31
C GLU A 8 5.90 -11.26 -29.62
N LEU A 9 6.75 -10.25 -29.51
CA LEU A 9 7.39 -9.59 -30.66
C LEU A 9 8.91 -9.55 -30.47
N GLY A 10 9.62 -10.16 -31.40
CA GLY A 10 11.08 -10.02 -31.55
C GLY A 10 11.39 -9.03 -32.66
N LEU A 11 12.10 -7.95 -32.36
CA LEU A 11 12.46 -6.91 -33.30
C LEU A 11 13.99 -6.78 -33.40
N PHE A 12 14.51 -6.76 -34.63
CA PHE A 12 15.93 -6.51 -34.97
C PHE A 12 16.94 -7.46 -34.29
N ASN A 13 16.51 -8.62 -33.79
CA ASN A 13 17.26 -9.58 -32.97
C ASN A 13 17.81 -9.03 -31.65
N ASP A 14 17.54 -7.78 -31.32
CA ASP A 14 18.06 -7.07 -30.15
C ASP A 14 16.97 -6.76 -29.10
N PHE A 15 15.70 -6.79 -29.52
CA PHE A 15 14.56 -6.33 -28.70
C PHE A 15 13.47 -7.39 -28.68
N ASN A 16 13.03 -7.77 -27.47
CA ASN A 16 11.89 -8.65 -27.24
C ASN A 16 10.86 -7.91 -26.40
N LEU A 17 9.61 -7.96 -26.84
CA LEU A 17 8.45 -7.43 -26.15
C LEU A 17 7.45 -8.57 -25.95
N GLN A 18 7.00 -8.74 -24.74
CA GLN A 18 5.90 -9.62 -24.38
C GLN A 18 4.80 -8.82 -23.71
N VAL A 19 3.57 -9.00 -24.15
CA VAL A 19 2.38 -8.38 -23.56
C VAL A 19 1.32 -9.44 -23.37
N ASP A 20 0.85 -9.61 -22.16
CA ASP A 20 -0.21 -10.54 -21.79
C ASP A 20 -1.38 -9.77 -21.17
N TYR A 21 -2.57 -9.91 -21.74
CA TYR A 21 -3.81 -9.50 -21.10
C TYR A 21 -4.46 -10.73 -20.47
N PHE A 22 -4.83 -10.63 -19.22
CA PHE A 22 -5.52 -11.71 -18.52
C PHE A 22 -6.85 -11.26 -17.92
N THR A 23 -7.77 -12.20 -17.87
CA THR A 23 -9.00 -12.07 -17.09
C THR A 23 -9.23 -13.36 -16.32
N GLU A 24 -9.66 -13.23 -15.09
CA GLU A 24 -9.93 -14.35 -14.20
C GLU A 24 -11.26 -14.15 -13.48
N HIS A 25 -12.08 -15.19 -13.45
CA HIS A 25 -13.31 -15.25 -12.64
C HIS A 25 -13.18 -16.42 -11.67
N ARG A 26 -13.20 -16.11 -10.38
CA ARG A 26 -13.18 -17.08 -9.30
C ARG A 26 -14.55 -17.14 -8.65
N SER A 27 -15.17 -18.31 -8.67
CA SER A 27 -16.45 -18.59 -8.02
C SER A 27 -16.29 -19.67 -6.95
N ASN A 28 -17.32 -19.90 -6.17
CA ASN A 28 -17.33 -20.89 -5.09
C ASN A 28 -16.24 -20.65 -4.04
N ILE A 29 -15.90 -19.38 -3.76
CA ILE A 29 -14.96 -19.04 -2.71
C ILE A 29 -15.61 -19.32 -1.36
N TYR A 30 -14.90 -20.10 -0.53
CA TYR A 30 -15.35 -20.41 0.82
C TYR A 30 -15.28 -19.18 1.71
N MET A 31 -16.43 -18.77 2.29
CA MET A 31 -16.53 -17.61 3.17
C MET A 31 -17.69 -17.74 4.14
N SER A 32 -17.71 -16.88 5.16
CA SER A 32 -18.81 -16.79 6.12
C SER A 32 -20.09 -16.26 5.46
N ARG A 33 -21.23 -16.66 6.03
CA ARG A 33 -22.56 -16.13 5.68
C ARG A 33 -22.97 -15.11 6.73
N ASP A 34 -22.45 -13.90 6.62
CA ASP A 34 -22.66 -12.85 7.63
C ASP A 34 -24.08 -12.25 7.56
N TYR A 35 -24.84 -12.58 6.49
CA TYR A 35 -26.26 -12.24 6.37
C TYR A 35 -27.20 -13.10 7.24
N ILE A 36 -26.70 -14.15 7.92
CA ILE A 36 -27.51 -14.97 8.82
C ILE A 36 -27.66 -14.25 10.15
N PRO A 37 -28.91 -13.85 10.55
CA PRO A 37 -29.13 -13.10 11.78
C PRO A 37 -28.73 -13.90 13.03
N SER A 38 -28.15 -13.22 14.02
CA SER A 38 -27.81 -13.81 15.32
C SER A 38 -29.05 -14.34 16.09
N THR A 39 -30.23 -13.80 15.76
CA THR A 39 -31.52 -14.25 16.32
C THR A 39 -31.88 -15.70 16.00
N MET A 40 -31.21 -16.30 15.02
CA MET A 40 -31.37 -17.75 14.75
C MET A 40 -30.76 -18.65 15.84
N GLY A 41 -30.07 -18.08 16.83
CA GLY A 41 -29.50 -18.82 17.95
C GLY A 41 -28.33 -19.73 17.61
N LEU A 42 -27.66 -19.51 16.48
CA LEU A 42 -26.47 -20.25 16.10
C LEU A 42 -25.28 -19.80 16.94
N THR A 43 -24.54 -20.75 17.49
CA THR A 43 -23.35 -20.50 18.30
C THR A 43 -22.06 -20.43 17.46
N THR A 44 -22.14 -20.78 16.19
CA THR A 44 -21.02 -20.81 15.25
C THR A 44 -21.39 -20.11 13.95
N THR A 45 -20.42 -19.44 13.34
CA THR A 45 -20.58 -18.86 12.00
C THR A 45 -20.72 -19.97 10.96
N ILE A 46 -21.76 -19.90 10.14
CA ILE A 46 -21.95 -20.82 9.02
C ILE A 46 -21.16 -20.28 7.82
N SER A 47 -20.36 -21.15 7.21
CA SER A 47 -19.62 -20.85 6.00
C SER A 47 -20.08 -21.70 4.82
N SER A 48 -19.91 -21.21 3.63
CA SER A 48 -20.19 -21.95 2.40
C SER A 48 -19.38 -21.43 1.21
N ASN A 49 -19.39 -22.17 0.11
CA ASN A 49 -18.74 -21.82 -1.13
C ASN A 49 -19.66 -20.92 -1.96
N LEU A 50 -19.71 -19.62 -1.68
CA LEU A 50 -20.63 -18.69 -2.32
C LEU A 50 -19.96 -17.47 -2.97
N GLY A 51 -18.75 -17.13 -2.54
CA GLY A 51 -18.11 -15.90 -2.99
C GLY A 51 -17.66 -15.93 -4.45
N GLU A 52 -17.70 -14.76 -5.07
CA GLU A 52 -17.21 -14.57 -6.44
C GLU A 52 -16.38 -13.29 -6.55
N VAL A 53 -15.27 -13.40 -7.29
CA VAL A 53 -14.34 -12.30 -7.56
C VAL A 53 -13.92 -12.35 -9.02
N LYS A 54 -13.94 -11.21 -9.66
CA LYS A 54 -13.38 -11.01 -11.00
C LYS A 54 -12.06 -10.26 -10.90
N SER A 55 -11.09 -10.65 -11.72
CA SER A 55 -9.80 -9.98 -11.83
C SER A 55 -9.41 -9.83 -13.29
N ASN A 56 -8.78 -8.72 -13.63
CA ASN A 56 -8.24 -8.48 -14.97
C ASN A 56 -6.99 -7.63 -14.89
N GLY A 57 -6.13 -7.76 -15.89
CA GLY A 57 -4.89 -7.02 -15.90
C GLY A 57 -4.06 -7.21 -17.16
N VAL A 58 -2.95 -6.50 -17.17
CA VAL A 58 -1.95 -6.54 -18.23
C VAL A 58 -0.59 -6.76 -17.60
N ASP A 59 0.15 -7.72 -18.13
CA ASP A 59 1.57 -7.94 -17.86
C ASP A 59 2.38 -7.55 -19.11
N LEU A 60 3.45 -6.78 -18.90
CA LEU A 60 4.34 -6.35 -19.95
C LEU A 60 5.78 -6.64 -19.54
N SER A 61 6.55 -7.25 -20.45
CA SER A 61 7.99 -7.49 -20.31
C SER A 61 8.72 -6.97 -21.55
N ILE A 62 9.80 -6.26 -21.31
CA ILE A 62 10.68 -5.72 -22.35
C ILE A 62 12.10 -6.16 -22.04
N ASP A 63 12.76 -6.78 -23.02
CA ASP A 63 14.18 -7.11 -22.98
C ASP A 63 14.87 -6.54 -24.21
N TYR A 64 15.96 -5.83 -23.97
CA TYR A 64 16.84 -5.30 -24.99
C TYR A 64 18.26 -5.79 -24.73
N ASN A 65 18.95 -6.31 -25.76
CA ASN A 65 20.32 -6.76 -25.64
C ASN A 65 21.06 -6.54 -26.95
N LYS A 66 22.04 -5.65 -26.94
CA LYS A 66 22.82 -5.32 -28.12
C LYS A 66 24.33 -5.34 -27.88
N ALA A 67 25.02 -6.12 -28.68
CA ALA A 67 26.48 -6.10 -28.78
C ALA A 67 26.91 -5.25 -29.99
N PHE A 68 27.70 -4.23 -29.72
CA PHE A 68 28.24 -3.31 -30.72
C PHE A 68 29.61 -3.81 -31.20
N GLY A 69 29.95 -3.54 -32.47
CA GLY A 69 31.21 -3.99 -33.08
C GLY A 69 32.50 -3.47 -32.40
N ASN A 70 32.40 -2.45 -31.56
CA ASN A 70 33.48 -1.89 -30.74
C ASN A 70 33.69 -2.61 -29.40
N GLY A 71 32.92 -3.67 -29.11
CA GLY A 71 32.97 -4.44 -27.88
C GLY A 71 32.12 -3.88 -26.73
N LEU A 72 31.30 -2.83 -26.97
CA LEU A 72 30.29 -2.37 -26.03
C LEU A 72 29.08 -3.30 -26.10
N ILE A 73 28.59 -3.75 -24.93
CA ILE A 73 27.33 -4.47 -24.78
C ILE A 73 26.40 -3.62 -23.92
N ILE A 74 25.18 -3.41 -24.38
CA ILE A 74 24.12 -2.74 -23.61
C ILE A 74 22.96 -3.70 -23.48
N SER A 75 22.47 -3.88 -22.26
CA SER A 75 21.26 -4.64 -21.96
C SER A 75 20.31 -3.79 -21.17
N GLY A 76 19.04 -3.83 -21.54
CA GLY A 76 17.94 -3.17 -20.81
C GLY A 76 16.83 -4.19 -20.55
N ARG A 77 16.18 -4.10 -19.41
CA ARG A 77 14.96 -4.85 -19.10
C ARG A 77 13.95 -3.99 -18.40
N GLY A 78 12.71 -4.28 -18.64
CA GLY A 78 11.59 -3.67 -17.95
C GLY A 78 10.45 -4.65 -17.80
N ASN A 79 9.76 -4.55 -16.68
CA ASN A 79 8.51 -5.27 -16.46
C ASN A 79 7.48 -4.30 -15.88
N PHE A 80 6.25 -4.51 -16.21
CA PHE A 80 5.11 -3.73 -15.74
C PHE A 80 3.90 -4.64 -15.63
N THR A 81 3.29 -4.66 -14.46
CA THR A 81 2.02 -5.36 -14.20
C THR A 81 0.99 -4.34 -13.74
N TYR A 82 -0.16 -4.35 -14.35
CA TYR A 82 -1.36 -3.66 -13.86
C TYR A 82 -2.47 -4.69 -13.69
N ALA A 83 -2.95 -4.87 -12.47
CA ALA A 83 -4.00 -5.82 -12.13
C ALA A 83 -5.03 -5.18 -11.21
N THR A 84 -6.30 -5.32 -11.57
CA THR A 84 -7.44 -4.92 -10.75
C THR A 84 -8.31 -6.11 -10.44
N ASN A 85 -9.06 -6.03 -9.36
CA ASN A 85 -10.05 -7.03 -9.01
C ASN A 85 -11.30 -6.37 -8.42
N GLU A 86 -12.40 -7.10 -8.44
CA GLU A 86 -13.72 -6.65 -8.00
C GLU A 86 -14.45 -7.81 -7.35
N VAL A 87 -15.01 -7.58 -6.18
CA VAL A 87 -15.89 -8.51 -5.49
C VAL A 87 -17.26 -8.46 -6.17
N LEU A 88 -17.73 -9.60 -6.69
CA LEU A 88 -19.03 -9.73 -7.33
C LEU A 88 -20.09 -10.26 -6.38
N ILE A 89 -19.72 -11.25 -5.55
CA ILE A 89 -20.58 -11.85 -4.52
C ILE A 89 -19.79 -11.97 -3.24
N ASN A 90 -20.37 -11.48 -2.17
CA ASN A 90 -19.85 -11.58 -0.82
C ASN A 90 -20.96 -12.06 0.13
N GLY A 91 -20.61 -12.79 1.18
CA GLY A 91 -21.56 -13.30 2.18
C GLY A 91 -22.01 -12.25 3.21
N GLU A 92 -22.14 -11.01 2.79
CA GLU A 92 -22.50 -9.87 3.63
C GLU A 92 -24.02 -9.69 3.76
N PRO A 93 -24.50 -9.00 4.83
CA PRO A 93 -25.90 -8.68 4.98
C PRO A 93 -26.33 -7.58 4.00
N ASP A 94 -27.66 -7.42 3.86
CA ASP A 94 -28.22 -6.26 3.16
C ASP A 94 -28.00 -5.01 4.03
N TYR A 95 -27.10 -4.13 3.60
CA TYR A 95 -26.82 -2.89 4.31
C TYR A 95 -27.87 -1.81 4.01
N THR A 96 -28.15 -0.98 5.00
CA THR A 96 -29.02 0.19 4.83
C THR A 96 -28.43 1.21 3.86
N TYR A 97 -27.12 1.29 3.80
CA TYR A 97 -26.37 2.21 2.97
C TYR A 97 -25.44 1.44 2.02
N ASP A 98 -25.54 1.69 0.72
CA ASP A 98 -24.79 0.98 -0.33
C ASP A 98 -23.28 1.11 -0.17
N TYR A 99 -22.79 2.21 0.39
CA TYR A 99 -21.35 2.44 0.58
C TYR A 99 -20.70 1.52 1.63
N LEU A 100 -21.50 0.81 2.44
CA LEU A 100 -20.99 -0.18 3.38
C LEU A 100 -20.68 -1.53 2.69
N SER A 101 -21.26 -1.77 1.51
CA SER A 101 -21.09 -3.01 0.75
C SER A 101 -19.67 -3.13 0.19
N ARG A 102 -19.13 -4.34 0.24
CA ARG A 102 -17.85 -4.69 -0.40
C ARG A 102 -18.02 -5.06 -1.87
N ILE A 103 -19.25 -5.34 -2.32
CA ILE A 103 -19.56 -5.68 -3.70
C ILE A 103 -19.25 -4.47 -4.59
N GLY A 104 -18.61 -4.71 -5.74
CA GLY A 104 -18.16 -3.66 -6.65
C GLY A 104 -16.80 -3.03 -6.28
N HIS A 105 -16.19 -3.43 -5.17
CA HIS A 105 -14.90 -2.91 -4.72
C HIS A 105 -13.78 -3.96 -4.80
N PRO A 106 -12.51 -3.53 -4.84
CA PRO A 106 -11.38 -4.44 -4.75
C PRO A 106 -11.38 -5.25 -3.43
N VAL A 107 -10.92 -6.50 -3.49
CA VAL A 107 -10.83 -7.40 -2.32
C VAL A 107 -10.08 -6.75 -1.15
N ASN A 108 -9.01 -5.98 -1.44
CA ASN A 108 -8.18 -5.33 -0.43
C ASN A 108 -8.52 -3.84 -0.25
N GLN A 109 -9.73 -3.42 -0.62
CA GLN A 109 -10.22 -2.09 -0.32
C GLN A 109 -10.39 -1.93 1.20
N SER A 110 -9.99 -0.79 1.72
CA SER A 110 -10.19 -0.43 3.12
C SER A 110 -11.45 0.41 3.30
N TRP A 111 -12.16 0.19 4.41
CA TRP A 111 -13.26 1.03 4.89
C TRP A 111 -12.83 1.77 6.13
N GLY A 112 -13.18 3.04 6.22
CA GLY A 112 -12.81 3.88 7.35
C GLY A 112 -13.59 5.18 7.39
N LEU A 113 -13.36 5.93 8.44
CA LEU A 113 -13.98 7.23 8.66
C LEU A 113 -13.27 8.31 7.84
N ILE A 114 -14.02 9.33 7.41
CA ILE A 114 -13.45 10.53 6.80
C ILE A 114 -13.09 11.51 7.89
N ALA A 115 -11.80 11.77 8.08
CA ALA A 115 -11.32 12.78 9.01
C ALA A 115 -11.37 14.16 8.35
N GLU A 116 -11.93 15.16 9.06
CA GLU A 116 -11.94 16.55 8.63
C GLU A 116 -10.66 17.28 9.08
N ARG A 117 -10.41 17.26 10.39
CA ARG A 117 -9.32 17.94 11.10
C ARG A 117 -9.29 17.52 12.57
N LEU A 118 -8.45 18.13 13.39
CA LEU A 118 -8.54 18.01 14.83
C LEU A 118 -9.53 19.04 15.39
N PHE A 119 -10.22 18.70 16.47
CA PHE A 119 -11.08 19.65 17.20
C PHE A 119 -10.26 20.83 17.73
N ILE A 120 -10.78 22.03 17.54
CA ILE A 120 -10.09 23.26 17.92
C ILE A 120 -10.28 23.52 19.41
N ASP A 121 -11.53 23.49 19.85
CA ASP A 121 -11.96 23.85 21.23
C ASP A 121 -13.22 23.09 21.64
N GLN A 122 -13.69 23.36 22.86
CA GLN A 122 -14.89 22.75 23.40
C GLN A 122 -16.16 23.16 22.65
N ALA A 123 -16.23 24.39 22.15
CA ALA A 123 -17.38 24.86 21.39
C ALA A 123 -17.50 24.16 20.04
N ASP A 124 -16.36 23.81 19.39
CA ASP A 124 -16.35 23.03 18.19
C ASP A 124 -16.88 21.59 18.41
N ILE A 125 -16.59 21.01 19.57
CA ILE A 125 -17.12 19.69 19.96
C ILE A 125 -18.64 19.77 20.15
N GLU A 126 -19.13 20.77 20.90
CA GLU A 126 -20.55 20.93 21.21
C GLU A 126 -21.42 21.21 19.97
N ASN A 127 -20.84 21.79 18.92
CA ASN A 127 -21.52 22.09 17.66
C ASN A 127 -21.28 21.03 16.57
N SER A 128 -20.71 19.89 16.91
CA SER A 128 -20.40 18.80 15.98
C SER A 128 -21.22 17.55 16.31
N PRO A 129 -21.41 16.63 15.34
CA PRO A 129 -21.97 15.30 15.61
C PRO A 129 -21.19 14.58 16.71
N GLU A 130 -21.88 13.75 17.48
CA GLU A 130 -21.22 12.90 18.48
C GLU A 130 -20.18 12.01 17.79
N GLN A 131 -18.94 12.00 18.31
CA GLN A 131 -17.86 11.24 17.72
C GLN A 131 -17.78 9.83 18.28
N PHE A 132 -16.92 9.01 17.67
CA PHE A 132 -16.75 7.62 18.05
C PHE A 132 -16.30 7.49 19.50
N ASN A 133 -17.23 7.18 20.36
CA ASN A 133 -17.00 6.83 21.76
C ASN A 133 -16.94 5.29 21.84
N GLY A 134 -15.77 4.71 21.66
CA GLY A 134 -15.62 3.28 21.90
C GLY A 134 -16.09 2.96 23.32
N PHE A 135 -16.61 1.79 23.56
CA PHE A 135 -17.21 1.17 24.77
C PHE A 135 -16.72 1.63 26.15
N SER A 136 -16.19 2.81 26.30
CA SER A 136 -15.43 3.24 27.45
C SER A 136 -16.13 4.35 28.22
N SER A 137 -16.30 4.07 29.48
CA SER A 137 -16.50 5.01 30.58
C SER A 137 -15.85 6.39 30.36
N SER A 138 -16.42 7.40 30.97
CA SER A 138 -16.10 8.82 31.02
C SER A 138 -14.62 9.28 31.02
N SER A 139 -13.65 8.40 31.10
CA SER A 139 -12.20 8.71 31.06
C SER A 139 -11.59 8.79 29.66
N ASN A 140 -12.28 8.31 28.63
CA ASN A 140 -11.79 8.28 27.25
C ASN A 140 -12.65 9.14 26.31
N ALA A 141 -13.35 10.11 26.81
CA ALA A 141 -14.08 11.08 26.01
C ALA A 141 -13.10 11.86 25.11
N TYR A 142 -13.51 12.08 23.87
CA TYR A 142 -12.73 12.95 22.96
C TYR A 142 -12.75 14.41 23.48
N MET A 143 -11.67 15.12 23.19
CA MET A 143 -11.39 16.47 23.70
C MET A 143 -10.84 17.33 22.56
N PRO A 144 -10.66 18.64 22.75
CA PRO A 144 -9.92 19.47 21.80
C PRO A 144 -8.55 18.85 21.46
N GLY A 145 -8.23 18.82 20.16
CA GLY A 145 -7.04 18.16 19.65
C GLY A 145 -7.20 16.69 19.28
N ASP A 146 -8.37 16.09 19.49
CA ASP A 146 -8.71 14.77 18.95
C ASP A 146 -9.28 14.89 17.53
N ILE A 147 -9.29 13.79 16.79
CA ILE A 147 -9.72 13.77 15.38
C ILE A 147 -11.24 13.98 15.32
N LYS A 148 -11.65 14.91 14.45
CA LYS A 148 -13.04 15.14 14.07
C LYS A 148 -13.34 14.38 12.79
N TYR A 149 -14.36 13.53 12.82
CA TYR A 149 -14.83 12.78 11.68
C TYR A 149 -16.16 13.32 11.15
N THR A 150 -16.38 13.09 9.87
CA THR A 150 -17.61 13.45 9.17
C THR A 150 -18.70 12.41 9.47
N ASP A 151 -19.87 12.87 9.83
CA ASP A 151 -21.10 12.10 9.87
C ASP A 151 -21.64 11.97 8.44
N ILE A 152 -21.47 10.79 7.85
CA ILE A 152 -21.79 10.53 6.43
C ILE A 152 -23.30 10.36 6.23
N ASN A 153 -23.97 9.65 7.14
CA ASN A 153 -25.39 9.36 7.05
C ASN A 153 -26.28 10.47 7.62
N GLN A 154 -25.67 11.47 8.30
CA GLN A 154 -26.31 12.65 8.92
C GLN A 154 -27.32 12.28 10.01
N ASP A 155 -27.04 11.23 10.79
CA ASP A 155 -27.88 10.81 11.91
C ASP A 155 -27.50 11.51 13.24
N GLY A 156 -26.45 12.32 13.25
CA GLY A 156 -25.93 13.07 14.39
C GLY A 156 -24.89 12.35 15.21
N VAL A 157 -24.49 11.13 14.83
CA VAL A 157 -23.53 10.29 15.56
C VAL A 157 -22.56 9.61 14.60
N VAL A 158 -21.27 9.85 14.74
CA VAL A 158 -20.23 9.14 13.97
C VAL A 158 -20.00 7.75 14.55
N ASN A 159 -20.25 6.71 13.75
CA ASN A 159 -20.14 5.32 14.17
C ASN A 159 -19.77 4.39 13.02
N GLU A 160 -20.00 3.08 13.14
CA GLU A 160 -19.69 2.09 12.09
C GLU A 160 -20.50 2.31 10.79
N LEU A 161 -21.63 3.03 10.85
CA LEU A 161 -22.46 3.33 9.68
C LEU A 161 -21.86 4.47 8.83
N ASP A 162 -20.83 5.17 9.31
CA ASP A 162 -20.14 6.25 8.60
C ASP A 162 -18.85 5.77 7.91
N ARG A 163 -18.57 4.47 7.97
CA ARG A 163 -17.40 3.93 7.28
C ARG A 163 -17.66 3.84 5.79
N VAL A 164 -16.80 4.46 5.02
CA VAL A 164 -16.86 4.46 3.55
C VAL A 164 -15.58 3.84 2.98
N PRO A 165 -15.56 3.43 1.70
CA PRO A 165 -14.31 3.04 1.05
C PRO A 165 -13.32 4.20 1.05
N ILE A 166 -12.13 4.00 1.62
CA ILE A 166 -11.08 5.02 1.70
C ILE A 166 -9.81 4.54 1.01
N GLY A 167 -9.12 5.48 0.36
CA GLY A 167 -7.86 5.21 -0.31
C GLY A 167 -7.95 4.26 -1.49
N LYS A 168 -6.80 3.73 -1.83
CA LYS A 168 -6.61 2.67 -2.82
C LYS A 168 -6.45 1.33 -2.10
N PRO A 169 -6.55 0.19 -2.81
CA PRO A 169 -6.29 -1.11 -2.20
C PRO A 169 -4.94 -1.17 -1.50
N THR A 170 -4.85 -1.91 -0.40
CA THR A 170 -3.59 -2.09 0.34
C THR A 170 -2.59 -2.99 -0.41
N VAL A 171 -3.06 -3.74 -1.40
CA VAL A 171 -2.20 -4.45 -2.36
C VAL A 171 -2.06 -3.60 -3.61
N PRO A 172 -0.84 -3.30 -4.06
CA PRO A 172 -0.62 -2.47 -5.24
C PRO A 172 -1.30 -3.03 -6.49
N GLU A 173 -2.01 -2.18 -7.23
CA GLU A 173 -2.55 -2.53 -8.54
C GLU A 173 -1.49 -2.42 -9.65
N ILE A 174 -0.43 -1.63 -9.44
CA ILE A 174 0.68 -1.48 -10.37
C ILE A 174 1.97 -1.90 -9.69
N VAL A 175 2.71 -2.80 -10.34
CA VAL A 175 4.07 -3.18 -9.96
C VAL A 175 4.96 -3.04 -11.20
N TYR A 176 6.09 -2.37 -11.06
CA TYR A 176 6.99 -2.15 -12.18
C TYR A 176 8.46 -2.19 -11.76
N GLY A 177 9.30 -2.57 -12.72
CA GLY A 177 10.74 -2.55 -12.54
C GLY A 177 11.43 -2.34 -13.88
N PHE A 178 12.53 -1.62 -13.88
CA PHE A 178 13.34 -1.42 -15.07
C PHE A 178 14.81 -1.24 -14.71
N GLY A 179 15.65 -1.68 -15.60
CA GLY A 179 17.08 -1.57 -15.39
C GLY A 179 17.86 -1.57 -16.69
N VAL A 180 19.05 -1.02 -16.60
CA VAL A 180 20.01 -0.97 -17.70
C VAL A 180 21.35 -1.47 -17.19
N SER A 181 22.04 -2.25 -18.02
CA SER A 181 23.44 -2.61 -17.81
C SER A 181 24.26 -2.34 -19.06
N ALA A 182 25.50 -2.00 -18.85
CA ALA A 182 26.48 -1.78 -19.92
C ALA A 182 27.81 -2.44 -19.55
N SER A 183 28.47 -3.06 -20.52
CA SER A 183 29.83 -3.56 -20.35
C SER A 183 30.72 -3.11 -21.51
N TYR A 184 31.94 -2.69 -21.18
CA TYR A 184 32.91 -2.25 -22.16
C TYR A 184 34.34 -2.42 -21.67
N LYS A 185 35.16 -3.16 -22.38
CA LYS A 185 36.61 -3.33 -22.09
C LYS A 185 36.91 -3.70 -20.64
N GLY A 186 36.13 -4.64 -20.08
CA GLY A 186 36.30 -5.10 -18.70
C GLY A 186 35.54 -4.26 -17.67
N TYR A 187 35.10 -3.06 -17.96
CA TYR A 187 34.20 -2.30 -17.12
C TYR A 187 32.77 -2.78 -17.29
N ASP A 188 32.03 -2.86 -16.20
CA ASP A 188 30.60 -3.15 -16.19
C ASP A 188 29.88 -2.19 -15.23
N PHE A 189 28.68 -1.82 -15.63
CA PHE A 189 27.77 -0.98 -14.88
C PHE A 189 26.37 -1.55 -14.97
N SER A 190 25.65 -1.56 -13.88
CA SER A 190 24.22 -1.87 -13.88
C SER A 190 23.45 -1.02 -12.90
N VAL A 191 22.23 -0.69 -13.25
CA VAL A 191 21.25 -0.03 -12.38
C VAL A 191 19.91 -0.70 -12.56
N PHE A 192 19.20 -0.91 -11.43
CA PHE A 192 17.86 -1.45 -11.43
C PHE A 192 16.97 -0.65 -10.48
N MET A 193 15.81 -0.23 -10.99
CA MET A 193 14.78 0.47 -10.24
C MET A 193 13.53 -0.38 -10.14
N GLN A 194 12.85 -0.29 -9.00
CA GLN A 194 11.60 -0.99 -8.74
C GLN A 194 10.62 -0.05 -8.07
N GLY A 195 9.35 -0.13 -8.45
CA GLY A 195 8.30 0.65 -7.83
C GLY A 195 6.97 -0.06 -7.81
N VAL A 196 6.08 0.52 -7.02
CA VAL A 196 4.67 0.18 -6.98
C VAL A 196 3.85 1.45 -7.08
N ALA A 197 2.62 1.32 -7.56
CA ALA A 197 1.70 2.44 -7.60
C ALA A 197 0.25 1.96 -7.43
N ARG A 198 -0.65 2.92 -7.18
CA ARG A 198 -2.07 2.67 -6.90
C ARG A 198 -2.25 1.77 -5.68
N THR A 199 -1.60 2.14 -4.58
CA THR A 199 -1.76 1.49 -3.28
C THR A 199 -1.83 2.50 -2.16
N SER A 200 -2.47 2.14 -1.06
CA SER A 200 -2.47 2.90 0.18
C SER A 200 -2.03 2.02 1.34
N PHE A 201 -1.42 2.63 2.34
CA PHE A 201 -1.19 1.97 3.62
C PHE A 201 -1.72 2.86 4.76
N PHE A 202 -1.87 2.27 5.94
CA PHE A 202 -2.39 2.97 7.10
C PHE A 202 -1.35 2.91 8.22
N ILE A 203 -1.11 4.07 8.83
CA ILE A 203 -0.38 4.14 10.09
C ILE A 203 -1.28 3.52 11.16
N ASN A 204 -0.76 2.56 11.92
CA ASN A 204 -1.47 2.01 13.06
C ASN A 204 -1.16 2.86 14.31
N PRO A 205 -2.07 3.73 14.76
CA PRO A 205 -1.83 4.58 15.92
C PRO A 205 -1.60 3.76 17.19
N ASN A 206 -2.25 2.60 17.33
CA ASN A 206 -2.11 1.74 18.51
C ASN A 206 -0.67 1.26 18.75
N ASP A 207 0.13 1.12 17.67
CA ASP A 207 1.49 0.63 17.78
C ASP A 207 2.50 1.73 18.14
N ILE A 208 2.18 3.00 17.83
CA ILE A 208 3.12 4.12 17.97
C ILE A 208 2.62 5.27 18.85
N SER A 209 1.43 5.15 19.49
CA SER A 209 0.90 6.18 20.40
C SER A 209 1.89 6.44 21.54
N PRO A 210 2.37 7.68 21.68
CA PRO A 210 3.29 8.05 22.72
C PRO A 210 2.67 7.89 24.11
N PHE A 211 3.47 7.49 25.07
CA PHE A 211 3.15 7.36 26.51
C PHE A 211 2.09 6.29 26.84
N VAL A 212 1.37 5.77 25.87
CA VAL A 212 0.47 4.62 26.04
C VAL A 212 1.32 3.38 26.29
N ASN A 213 1.05 2.61 27.34
CA ASN A 213 1.84 1.43 27.75
C ASN A 213 3.34 1.74 27.92
N GLU A 214 3.68 2.89 28.52
CA GLU A 214 5.05 3.32 28.82
C GLU A 214 5.97 3.51 27.59
N ARG A 215 5.38 3.74 26.41
CA ARG A 215 6.15 3.97 25.16
C ARG A 215 6.75 5.37 25.14
N ASN A 216 7.90 5.50 24.49
CA ASN A 216 8.49 6.79 24.17
C ASN A 216 7.78 7.45 22.98
N ALA A 217 7.95 8.75 22.80
CA ALA A 217 7.51 9.48 21.62
C ALA A 217 8.54 9.32 20.48
N LEU A 218 8.05 9.16 19.26
CA LEU A 218 8.87 9.31 18.06
C LEU A 218 9.12 10.80 17.79
N ASP A 219 10.29 11.16 17.26
CA ASP A 219 10.65 12.56 16.97
C ASP A 219 9.60 13.25 16.08
N VAL A 220 9.11 12.58 15.03
CA VAL A 220 8.08 13.10 14.14
C VAL A 220 6.77 13.45 14.85
N ILE A 221 6.44 12.73 15.93
CA ILE A 221 5.26 12.98 16.75
C ILE A 221 5.55 14.13 17.74
N ALA A 222 6.73 14.12 18.36
CA ALA A 222 7.15 15.15 19.30
C ALA A 222 7.21 16.53 18.62
N ASP A 223 7.69 16.60 17.39
CA ASP A 223 7.87 17.84 16.63
C ASP A 223 6.55 18.36 16.04
N ASN A 224 5.59 17.48 15.74
CA ASN A 224 4.35 17.87 15.06
C ASN A 224 3.12 17.15 15.66
N HIS A 225 2.70 17.62 16.81
CA HIS A 225 1.45 17.20 17.48
C HIS A 225 0.62 18.39 17.91
N TRP A 226 -0.67 18.17 18.08
CA TRP A 226 -1.55 19.18 18.63
C TRP A 226 -1.26 19.40 20.14
N SER A 227 -1.23 20.67 20.56
CA SER A 227 -1.15 21.04 21.98
C SER A 227 -1.90 22.34 22.24
N ILE A 228 -2.23 22.60 23.51
CA ILE A 228 -2.89 23.86 23.92
C ILE A 228 -2.05 25.10 23.55
N ASN A 229 -0.74 24.98 23.56
CA ASN A 229 0.19 26.05 23.19
C ASN A 229 0.38 26.18 21.67
N ASN A 230 0.06 25.15 20.90
CA ASN A 230 0.09 25.12 19.44
C ASN A 230 -1.14 24.33 18.93
N PRO A 231 -2.33 24.95 18.90
CA PRO A 231 -3.57 24.28 18.54
C PRO A 231 -3.75 24.19 17.02
N ASP A 232 -2.79 23.56 16.33
CA ASP A 232 -2.86 23.32 14.89
C ASP A 232 -3.88 22.21 14.58
N PRO A 233 -5.01 22.52 13.92
CA PRO A 233 -6.04 21.52 13.60
C PRO A 233 -5.57 20.50 12.55
N ASN A 234 -4.42 20.72 11.90
CA ASN A 234 -3.83 19.83 10.89
C ASN A 234 -2.49 19.24 11.35
N ALA A 235 -2.17 19.31 12.64
CA ALA A 235 -0.96 18.67 13.17
C ALA A 235 -0.91 17.19 12.80
N PHE A 236 0.27 16.68 12.51
CA PHE A 236 0.45 15.26 12.11
C PHE A 236 -0.15 14.29 13.14
N TRP A 237 0.04 14.59 14.43
CA TRP A 237 -0.46 13.76 15.53
C TRP A 237 -1.51 14.52 16.35
N PRO A 238 -2.60 13.85 16.74
CA PRO A 238 -3.59 14.40 17.69
C PRO A 238 -2.94 14.77 19.03
N ARG A 239 -3.74 15.28 19.98
CA ARG A 239 -3.25 15.53 21.32
C ARG A 239 -2.59 14.30 21.94
N LEU A 240 -1.53 14.50 22.70
CA LEU A 240 -0.85 13.43 23.42
C LEU A 240 -1.67 12.96 24.62
N SER A 241 -1.60 11.68 24.92
CA SER A 241 -2.30 11.05 26.04
C SER A 241 -1.52 9.88 26.58
N THR A 242 -1.63 9.65 27.88
CA THR A 242 -1.13 8.42 28.54
C THR A 242 -2.10 7.25 28.42
N TYR A 243 -3.28 7.50 27.87
CA TYR A 243 -4.32 6.49 27.66
C TYR A 243 -4.64 6.38 26.17
N SER A 244 -5.07 5.20 25.76
CA SER A 244 -5.66 4.96 24.45
C SER A 244 -6.93 5.81 24.28
N ILE A 245 -7.04 6.47 23.12
CA ILE A 245 -8.20 7.29 22.77
C ILE A 245 -8.89 6.63 21.59
N ALA A 246 -9.98 5.90 21.87
CA ALA A 246 -10.67 5.09 20.87
C ALA A 246 -11.07 5.89 19.62
N ASN A 247 -11.44 7.17 19.78
CA ASN A 247 -11.74 8.06 18.67
C ASN A 247 -10.53 8.24 17.73
N ASN A 248 -9.33 8.47 18.27
CA ASN A 248 -8.13 8.71 17.48
C ASN A 248 -7.55 7.44 16.85
N GLU A 249 -7.98 6.26 17.30
CA GLU A 249 -7.47 4.97 16.86
C GLU A 249 -8.29 4.36 15.71
N GLN A 250 -9.35 5.05 15.28
CA GLN A 250 -10.19 4.57 14.19
C GLN A 250 -9.45 4.57 12.87
N GLN A 251 -9.64 3.50 12.09
CA GLN A 251 -9.19 3.47 10.70
C GLN A 251 -9.88 4.60 9.92
N SER A 252 -9.09 5.50 9.36
CA SER A 252 -9.60 6.73 8.77
C SER A 252 -8.63 7.33 7.75
N THR A 253 -9.11 8.33 7.04
CA THR A 253 -8.27 9.11 6.14
C THR A 253 -7.15 9.87 6.87
N TRP A 254 -7.24 10.08 8.18
CA TRP A 254 -6.17 10.68 8.99
C TRP A 254 -4.89 9.84 8.98
N TRP A 255 -5.04 8.53 9.07
CA TRP A 255 -3.94 7.57 9.12
C TRP A 255 -3.56 6.99 7.77
N GLN A 256 -4.36 7.28 6.75
CA GLN A 256 -4.09 6.86 5.39
C GLN A 256 -2.88 7.58 4.80
N ARG A 257 -2.03 6.85 4.09
CA ARG A 257 -0.89 7.38 3.35
C ARG A 257 -0.85 6.80 1.95
N ASP A 258 -0.28 7.56 1.02
CA ASP A 258 0.02 7.07 -0.33
C ASP A 258 1.15 6.04 -0.23
N GLY A 259 0.94 4.84 -0.75
CA GLY A 259 1.91 3.75 -0.75
C GLY A 259 2.76 3.69 -2.02
N ASP A 260 2.57 4.63 -2.95
CA ASP A 260 3.30 4.67 -4.21
C ASP A 260 4.78 5.02 -3.96
N PHE A 261 5.69 4.27 -4.56
CA PHE A 261 7.12 4.56 -4.49
C PHE A 261 7.88 4.10 -5.73
N LEU A 262 9.05 4.72 -5.95
CA LEU A 262 10.09 4.27 -6.86
C LEU A 262 11.40 4.16 -6.08
N ARG A 263 12.06 3.02 -6.14
CA ARG A 263 13.30 2.74 -5.39
C ARG A 263 14.44 2.38 -6.33
N LEU A 264 15.61 2.98 -6.10
CA LEU A 264 16.87 2.50 -6.64
C LEU A 264 17.24 1.21 -5.90
N LYS A 265 16.87 0.08 -6.52
CA LYS A 265 16.94 -1.24 -5.89
C LYS A 265 18.36 -1.77 -5.85
N ASN A 266 19.08 -1.58 -6.97
CA ASN A 266 20.46 -2.02 -7.11
C ASN A 266 21.22 -1.06 -8.03
N ILE A 267 22.47 -0.79 -7.69
CA ILE A 267 23.49 -0.21 -8.55
C ILE A 267 24.76 -0.99 -8.35
N GLU A 268 25.44 -1.31 -9.45
CA GLU A 268 26.71 -2.02 -9.42
C GLU A 268 27.65 -1.41 -10.46
N VAL A 269 28.92 -1.28 -10.07
CA VAL A 269 30.02 -0.88 -10.93
C VAL A 269 31.15 -1.87 -10.71
N GLY A 270 31.63 -2.48 -11.77
CA GLY A 270 32.66 -3.49 -11.71
C GLY A 270 33.79 -3.30 -12.75
N TYR A 271 34.89 -3.95 -12.50
CA TYR A 271 35.98 -4.08 -13.44
C TYR A 271 36.54 -5.50 -13.40
N THR A 272 36.54 -6.16 -14.56
CA THR A 272 37.13 -7.47 -14.75
C THR A 272 38.53 -7.29 -15.39
N PHE A 273 39.54 -7.77 -14.70
CA PHE A 273 40.90 -7.71 -15.20
C PHE A 273 41.07 -8.66 -16.38
N PRO A 274 41.75 -8.21 -17.44
CA PRO A 274 42.03 -9.09 -18.57
C PRO A 274 42.96 -10.22 -18.13
N ASP A 275 42.73 -11.40 -18.71
CA ASP A 275 43.55 -12.58 -18.45
C ASP A 275 45.01 -12.30 -18.87
N ARG A 276 45.93 -12.37 -17.92
CA ARG A 276 47.36 -12.14 -18.18
C ARG A 276 48.01 -13.50 -18.41
N SER A 277 48.62 -13.66 -19.59
CA SER A 277 49.33 -14.88 -19.99
C SER A 277 50.66 -15.12 -19.25
N SER A 278 51.08 -14.19 -18.37
CA SER A 278 52.30 -14.33 -17.56
C SER A 278 52.25 -13.48 -16.28
N GLY A 279 52.78 -14.03 -15.18
CA GLY A 279 52.86 -13.37 -13.87
C GLY A 279 52.16 -14.12 -12.75
N LEU A 280 52.15 -13.52 -11.57
CA LEU A 280 51.61 -14.11 -10.32
C LEU A 280 50.11 -14.45 -10.34
N PHE A 281 49.34 -13.94 -11.32
CA PHE A 281 47.90 -14.10 -11.50
C PHE A 281 47.51 -14.81 -12.82
N THR A 282 48.41 -15.61 -13.39
CA THR A 282 48.14 -16.37 -14.60
C THR A 282 47.00 -17.36 -14.37
N GLY A 283 45.96 -17.30 -15.21
CA GLY A 283 44.79 -18.19 -15.13
C GLY A 283 43.75 -17.82 -14.04
N LEU A 284 43.88 -16.66 -13.38
CA LEU A 284 42.88 -16.16 -12.43
C LEU A 284 42.00 -15.12 -13.09
N ASN A 285 40.71 -15.40 -13.20
CA ASN A 285 39.68 -14.42 -13.54
C ASN A 285 39.36 -13.58 -12.32
N THR A 286 39.84 -12.33 -12.27
CA THR A 286 39.66 -11.44 -11.14
C THR A 286 38.70 -10.31 -11.53
N ARG A 287 37.64 -10.09 -10.75
CA ARG A 287 36.74 -8.97 -10.87
C ARG A 287 36.65 -8.23 -9.53
N ILE A 288 36.78 -6.93 -9.56
CA ILE A 288 36.49 -6.04 -8.43
C ILE A 288 35.22 -5.27 -8.72
N TYR A 289 34.32 -5.22 -7.78
CA TYR A 289 33.07 -4.50 -7.95
C TYR A 289 32.62 -3.81 -6.66
N PHE A 290 31.79 -2.77 -6.83
CA PHE A 290 31.05 -2.10 -5.76
C PHE A 290 29.58 -2.25 -6.06
N THR A 291 28.81 -2.62 -5.05
CA THR A 291 27.35 -2.73 -5.16
C THR A 291 26.67 -1.92 -4.06
N GLY A 292 25.56 -1.32 -4.40
CA GLY A 292 24.69 -0.61 -3.47
C GLY A 292 23.24 -1.12 -3.61
N LEU A 293 22.59 -1.37 -2.49
CA LEU A 293 21.22 -1.87 -2.43
C LEU A 293 20.30 -0.89 -1.72
N ASN A 294 19.12 -0.62 -2.30
CA ASN A 294 18.08 0.22 -1.71
C ASN A 294 18.58 1.63 -1.31
N LEU A 295 19.45 2.22 -2.12
CA LEU A 295 20.14 3.47 -1.79
C LEU A 295 19.21 4.69 -1.73
N LEU A 296 18.20 4.74 -2.59
CA LEU A 296 17.28 5.86 -2.69
C LEU A 296 15.84 5.34 -2.84
N THR A 297 14.91 6.01 -2.18
CA THR A 297 13.48 5.78 -2.36
C THR A 297 12.80 7.13 -2.57
N PHE A 298 12.03 7.23 -3.64
CA PHE A 298 11.17 8.36 -3.95
C PHE A 298 9.73 7.94 -3.59
N SER A 299 9.14 8.59 -2.62
CA SER A 299 7.73 8.42 -2.19
C SER A 299 7.13 9.79 -1.93
N LYS A 300 5.81 9.87 -1.93
CA LYS A 300 5.06 11.07 -1.54
C LYS A 300 5.00 11.21 -0.03
#